data_6aa9db6664f3a2f8ee7a405f8ee1e219
#
_entry.id   6aa9db6664f3a2f8ee7a405f8ee1e219
#
_cell.length_a   1.000
_cell.length_b   1.000
_cell.length_c   1.000
_cell.angle_alpha   90.00
_cell.angle_beta   90.00
_cell.angle_gamma   90.00
#
_symmetry.space_group_name_H-M   'P 1'
#
loop_
_entity.id
_entity.type
_entity.pdbx_description
1 polymer ?
#
loop_
_entity_poly.entity_id
_entity_poly.type
_entity_poly.pdbx_seq_one_letter_code
_entity_poly.pdbx_strand_id
1 'polypeptide(L)'
;MVDATSLFLHILAAIGMVGGGIVQVLAGGRLRAAGTGAAIAQWAGFTRSAGTVIAASAVVSLLSGGHLAGAVWGGDAGGFANPFITLGVIGLVVLAPIGPMVGGARLRALVQAGEGLGDAPAPPSLVADARAPGVWGPVHSLVGVGVGLVALMVYKPGWVIGALVLLVTFGGGWVAGSMVAARAGR
;
A
#
# COMPACT_ATOMS: atom_id res chain seq x y z
N MET A 1 10.31 24.83 15.61
CA MET A 1 10.32 24.70 14.13
C MET A 1 10.48 23.24 13.68
N VAL A 2 11.40 22.47 14.25
CA VAL A 2 11.64 21.07 13.86
C VAL A 2 10.39 20.20 13.99
N ASP A 3 9.65 20.32 15.09
CA ASP A 3 8.43 19.54 15.34
C ASP A 3 7.31 19.86 14.32
N ALA A 4 7.16 21.14 13.96
CA ALA A 4 6.20 21.56 12.93
C ALA A 4 6.58 20.99 11.54
N THR A 5 7.88 20.96 11.21
CA THR A 5 8.37 20.34 9.98
C THR A 5 8.14 18.83 9.98
N SER A 6 8.43 18.16 11.09
CA SER A 6 8.16 16.72 11.22
C SER A 6 6.67 16.39 11.10
N LEU A 7 5.80 17.20 11.71
CA LEU A 7 4.35 17.04 11.57
C LEU A 7 3.89 17.25 10.13
N PHE A 8 4.39 18.27 9.45
CA PHE A 8 4.09 18.52 8.04
C PHE A 8 4.50 17.34 7.16
N LEU A 9 5.73 16.84 7.33
CA LEU A 9 6.23 15.68 6.59
C LEU A 9 5.42 14.42 6.89
N HIS A 10 5.02 14.21 8.15
CA HIS A 10 4.20 13.08 8.55
C HIS A 10 2.81 13.10 7.90
N ILE A 11 2.16 14.26 7.88
CA ILE A 11 0.86 14.44 7.20
C ILE A 11 1.02 14.24 5.69
N LEU A 12 2.04 14.85 5.07
CA LEU A 12 2.31 14.69 3.64
C LEU A 12 2.56 13.24 3.26
N ALA A 13 3.30 12.50 4.11
CA ALA A 13 3.53 11.07 3.94
C ALA A 13 2.22 10.24 4.05
N ALA A 14 1.35 10.57 4.99
CA ALA A 14 0.04 9.91 5.10
C ALA A 14 -0.81 10.14 3.83
N ILE A 15 -0.82 11.38 3.30
CA ILE A 15 -1.48 11.72 2.03
C ILE A 15 -0.86 10.92 0.88
N GLY A 16 0.48 10.82 0.82
CA GLY A 16 1.20 10.05 -0.19
C GLY A 16 0.89 8.56 -0.16
N MET A 17 0.77 7.96 1.03
CA MET A 17 0.39 6.55 1.19
C MET A 17 -1.04 6.29 0.71
N VAL A 18 -2.00 7.06 1.18
CA VAL A 18 -3.42 6.86 0.83
C VAL A 18 -3.67 7.22 -0.63
N GLY A 19 -3.17 8.37 -1.09
CA GLY A 19 -3.30 8.83 -2.48
C GLY A 19 -2.62 7.88 -3.46
N GLY A 20 -1.39 7.45 -3.15
CA GLY A 20 -0.67 6.45 -3.93
C GLY A 20 -1.42 5.12 -4.00
N GLY A 21 -2.06 4.71 -2.90
CA GLY A 21 -2.91 3.51 -2.84
C GLY A 21 -4.13 3.61 -3.76
N ILE A 22 -4.83 4.74 -3.76
CA ILE A 22 -5.96 4.99 -4.67
C ILE A 22 -5.50 4.93 -6.12
N VAL A 23 -4.40 5.61 -6.46
CA VAL A 23 -3.80 5.59 -7.81
C VAL A 23 -3.46 4.16 -8.21
N GLN A 24 -2.88 3.37 -7.31
CA GLN A 24 -2.51 1.97 -7.57
C GLN A 24 -3.74 1.09 -7.85
N VAL A 25 -4.84 1.28 -7.13
CA VAL A 25 -6.11 0.55 -7.36
C VAL A 25 -6.72 0.92 -8.71
N LEU A 26 -6.73 2.22 -9.06
CA LEU A 26 -7.25 2.70 -10.35
C LEU A 26 -6.42 2.18 -11.54
N ALA A 27 -5.08 2.29 -11.44
CA ALA A 27 -4.17 1.74 -12.43
C ALA A 27 -4.33 0.22 -12.60
N GLY A 28 -4.54 -0.47 -11.47
CA GLY A 28 -4.85 -1.90 -11.46
C GLY A 28 -6.12 -2.26 -12.21
N GLY A 29 -7.14 -1.40 -12.18
CA GLY A 29 -8.33 -1.55 -13.02
C GLY A 29 -8.00 -1.58 -14.50
N ARG A 30 -7.15 -0.66 -14.95
CA ARG A 30 -6.67 -0.59 -16.34
C ARG A 30 -5.80 -1.78 -16.71
N LEU A 31 -4.90 -2.20 -15.82
CA LEU A 31 -4.06 -3.38 -16.04
C LEU A 31 -4.89 -4.65 -16.27
N ARG A 32 -5.93 -4.88 -15.45
CA ARG A 32 -6.82 -6.04 -15.60
C ARG A 32 -7.64 -6.03 -16.88
N ALA A 33 -7.88 -4.85 -17.47
CA ALA A 33 -8.59 -4.67 -18.71
C ALA A 33 -7.67 -4.65 -19.95
N ALA A 34 -6.35 -4.66 -19.78
CA ALA A 34 -5.40 -4.60 -20.86
C ALA A 34 -5.42 -5.87 -21.71
N GLY A 35 -5.42 -5.70 -23.04
CA GLY A 35 -5.48 -6.79 -24.01
C GLY A 35 -4.23 -6.95 -24.88
N THR A 36 -3.24 -6.04 -24.78
CA THR A 36 -1.97 -6.11 -25.52
C THR A 36 -0.78 -6.12 -24.59
N GLY A 37 0.36 -6.62 -25.05
CA GLY A 37 1.60 -6.64 -24.29
C GLY A 37 2.00 -5.23 -23.84
N ALA A 38 2.03 -4.26 -24.73
CA ALA A 38 2.38 -2.88 -24.42
C ALA A 38 1.46 -2.27 -23.34
N ALA A 39 0.14 -2.49 -23.42
CA ALA A 39 -0.80 -2.01 -22.43
C ALA A 39 -0.58 -2.66 -21.06
N ILE A 40 -0.29 -3.97 -21.02
CA ILE A 40 0.06 -4.67 -19.77
C ILE A 40 1.34 -4.11 -19.17
N ALA A 41 2.40 -3.94 -19.95
CA ALA A 41 3.67 -3.39 -19.50
C ALA A 41 3.49 -1.97 -18.95
N GLN A 42 2.78 -1.11 -19.67
CA GLN A 42 2.52 0.28 -19.27
C GLN A 42 1.78 0.35 -17.92
N TRP A 43 0.66 -0.35 -17.78
CA TRP A 43 -0.15 -0.27 -16.58
C TRP A 43 0.46 -1.00 -15.39
N ALA A 44 1.19 -2.10 -15.62
CA ALA A 44 1.97 -2.77 -14.58
C ALA A 44 3.12 -1.87 -14.08
N GLY A 45 3.83 -1.19 -15.00
CA GLY A 45 4.86 -0.22 -14.67
C GLY A 45 4.33 0.95 -13.85
N PHE A 46 3.19 1.53 -14.27
CA PHE A 46 2.54 2.62 -13.54
C PHE A 46 2.06 2.18 -12.15
N THR A 47 1.42 1.01 -12.03
CA THR A 47 1.00 0.42 -10.74
C THR A 47 2.20 0.22 -9.81
N ARG A 48 3.33 -0.24 -10.36
CA ARG A 48 4.58 -0.40 -9.60
C ARG A 48 5.14 0.95 -9.14
N SER A 49 5.13 1.98 -10.00
CA SER A 49 5.60 3.33 -9.64
C SER A 49 4.79 3.94 -8.51
N ALA A 50 3.45 3.77 -8.53
CA ALA A 50 2.59 4.15 -7.41
C ALA A 50 2.98 3.42 -6.11
N GLY A 51 3.32 2.13 -6.19
CA GLY A 51 3.85 1.36 -5.07
C GLY A 51 5.16 1.91 -4.49
N THR A 52 6.04 2.46 -5.35
CA THR A 52 7.27 3.12 -4.91
C THR A 52 6.97 4.41 -4.13
N VAL A 53 5.98 5.19 -4.56
CA VAL A 53 5.53 6.39 -3.82
C VAL A 53 4.99 6.00 -2.45
N ILE A 54 4.19 4.93 -2.35
CA ILE A 54 3.67 4.41 -1.07
C ILE A 54 4.84 4.02 -0.15
N ALA A 55 5.81 3.27 -0.66
CA ALA A 55 6.96 2.83 0.12
C ALA A 55 7.82 3.99 0.62
N ALA A 56 8.11 4.98 -0.23
CA ALA A 56 8.82 6.20 0.16
C ALA A 56 8.04 6.98 1.23
N SER A 57 6.74 7.12 1.06
CA SER A 57 5.86 7.76 2.03
C SER A 57 5.85 7.01 3.37
N ALA A 58 5.87 5.67 3.37
CA ALA A 58 5.94 4.87 4.59
C ALA A 58 7.26 5.13 5.36
N VAL A 59 8.39 5.25 4.65
CA VAL A 59 9.67 5.58 5.26
C VAL A 59 9.65 6.99 5.87
N VAL A 60 9.16 7.98 5.12
CA VAL A 60 9.04 9.36 5.62
C VAL A 60 8.09 9.41 6.84
N SER A 61 6.98 8.68 6.79
CA SER A 61 6.03 8.59 7.92
C SER A 61 6.67 7.96 9.15
N LEU A 62 7.48 6.90 8.97
CA LEU A 62 8.17 6.22 10.08
C LEU A 62 9.20 7.16 10.73
N LEU A 63 10.02 7.84 9.94
CA LEU A 63 11.06 8.75 10.45
C LEU A 63 10.44 9.98 11.14
N SER A 64 9.50 10.65 10.49
CA SER A 64 8.84 11.84 11.05
C SER A 64 7.95 11.49 12.23
N GLY A 65 7.22 10.38 12.17
CA GLY A 65 6.39 9.88 13.27
C GLY A 65 7.23 9.43 14.47
N GLY A 66 8.38 8.79 14.23
CA GLY A 66 9.33 8.44 15.29
C GLY A 66 9.88 9.67 16.02
N HIS A 67 10.24 10.73 15.30
CA HIS A 67 10.61 12.01 15.89
C HIS A 67 9.45 12.61 16.73
N LEU A 68 8.24 12.66 16.18
CA LEU A 68 7.07 13.17 16.90
C LEU A 68 6.74 12.35 18.16
N ALA A 69 6.93 11.03 18.11
CA ALA A 69 6.73 10.16 19.27
C ALA A 69 7.67 10.52 20.43
N GLY A 70 8.91 10.92 20.14
CA GLY A 70 9.85 11.39 21.16
C GLY A 70 9.63 12.84 21.57
N ALA A 71 9.48 13.75 20.61
CA ALA A 71 9.45 15.19 20.84
C ALA A 71 8.11 15.70 21.37
N VAL A 72 6.99 15.15 20.90
CA VAL A 72 5.63 15.63 21.23
C VAL A 72 4.94 14.69 22.22
N TRP A 73 5.17 13.39 22.11
CA TRP A 73 4.54 12.35 22.94
C TRP A 73 5.51 11.71 23.94
N GLY A 74 6.74 12.23 24.07
CA GLY A 74 7.74 11.75 25.04
C GLY A 74 7.45 12.17 26.47
N GLY A 75 8.35 11.81 27.40
CA GLY A 75 8.20 12.11 28.82
C GLY A 75 6.93 11.50 29.40
N ASP A 76 6.18 12.29 30.16
CA ASP A 76 4.94 11.86 30.84
C ASP A 76 3.82 11.47 29.87
N ALA A 77 3.89 11.90 28.61
CA ALA A 77 2.94 11.49 27.56
C ALA A 77 3.17 10.05 27.04
N GLY A 78 4.24 9.37 27.49
CA GLY A 78 4.45 7.93 27.31
C GLY A 78 5.09 7.50 25.99
N GLY A 79 5.31 8.39 25.02
CA GLY A 79 6.01 8.08 23.78
C GLY A 79 5.54 6.78 23.12
N PHE A 80 6.46 5.85 22.89
CA PHE A 80 6.16 4.51 22.33
C PHE A 80 5.36 3.59 23.26
N ALA A 81 5.10 3.95 24.52
CA ALA A 81 4.16 3.22 25.37
C ALA A 81 2.69 3.43 24.93
N ASN A 82 2.43 4.47 24.12
CA ASN A 82 1.11 4.68 23.53
C ASN A 82 0.78 3.61 22.49
N PRO A 83 -0.34 2.89 22.64
CA PRO A 83 -0.72 1.80 21.75
C PRO A 83 -0.79 2.22 20.27
N PHE A 84 -1.40 3.37 19.97
CA PHE A 84 -1.57 3.84 18.60
C PHE A 84 -0.23 4.16 17.90
N ILE A 85 0.79 4.63 18.65
CA ILE A 85 2.14 4.90 18.12
C ILE A 85 2.83 3.57 17.80
N THR A 86 2.89 2.66 18.76
CA THR A 86 3.58 1.38 18.60
C THR A 86 2.90 0.51 17.54
N LEU A 87 1.57 0.44 17.53
CA LEU A 87 0.83 -0.26 16.48
C LEU A 87 1.02 0.39 15.11
N GLY A 88 1.15 1.72 15.05
CA GLY A 88 1.50 2.44 13.82
C GLY A 88 2.86 2.03 13.28
N VAL A 89 3.88 1.95 14.14
CA VAL A 89 5.22 1.47 13.78
C VAL A 89 5.18 0.02 13.32
N ILE A 90 4.50 -0.87 14.06
CA ILE A 90 4.34 -2.27 13.68
C ILE A 90 3.66 -2.37 12.30
N GLY A 91 2.58 -1.61 12.07
CA GLY A 91 1.89 -1.58 10.78
C GLY A 91 2.81 -1.16 9.64
N LEU A 92 3.63 -0.14 9.82
CA LEU A 92 4.59 0.31 8.80
C LEU A 92 5.73 -0.70 8.58
N VAL A 93 6.33 -1.23 9.64
CA VAL A 93 7.51 -2.11 9.55
C VAL A 93 7.14 -3.51 9.08
N VAL A 94 6.01 -4.06 9.54
CA VAL A 94 5.60 -5.45 9.24
C VAL A 94 4.76 -5.52 7.98
N LEU A 95 3.82 -4.60 7.79
CA LEU A 95 2.83 -4.68 6.72
C LEU A 95 3.26 -3.94 5.44
N ALA A 96 4.02 -2.85 5.55
CA ALA A 96 4.45 -2.08 4.37
C ALA A 96 5.37 -2.87 3.41
N PRO A 97 6.27 -3.76 3.86
CA PRO A 97 7.10 -4.57 2.94
C PRO A 97 6.31 -5.59 2.12
N ILE A 98 5.15 -6.04 2.59
CA ILE A 98 4.36 -7.10 1.91
C ILE A 98 4.00 -6.69 0.47
N GLY A 99 3.62 -5.44 0.25
CA GLY A 99 3.29 -4.95 -1.08
C GLY A 99 4.45 -4.99 -2.06
N PRO A 100 5.59 -4.34 -1.78
CA PRO A 100 6.77 -4.38 -2.67
C PRO A 100 7.34 -5.77 -2.86
N MET A 101 7.37 -6.61 -1.83
CA MET A 101 7.96 -7.96 -1.91
C MET A 101 7.06 -8.94 -2.67
N VAL A 102 5.76 -8.94 -2.40
CA VAL A 102 4.83 -9.91 -3.01
C VAL A 102 4.24 -9.36 -4.30
N GLY A 103 3.66 -8.15 -4.28
CA GLY A 103 3.05 -7.52 -5.44
C GLY A 103 4.07 -6.99 -6.44
N GLY A 104 5.13 -6.33 -5.96
CA GLY A 104 6.14 -5.68 -6.79
C GLY A 104 6.95 -6.64 -7.67
N ALA A 105 7.25 -7.84 -7.19
CA ALA A 105 7.94 -8.87 -7.99
C ALA A 105 7.06 -9.33 -9.16
N ARG A 106 5.77 -9.56 -8.91
CA ARG A 106 4.81 -9.98 -9.95
C ARG A 106 4.55 -8.88 -10.97
N LEU A 107 4.42 -7.62 -10.52
CA LEU A 107 4.29 -6.48 -11.43
C LEU A 107 5.51 -6.31 -12.33
N ARG A 108 6.74 -6.54 -11.81
CA ARG A 108 7.96 -6.55 -12.64
C ARG A 108 7.92 -7.64 -13.73
N ALA A 109 7.49 -8.83 -13.37
CA ALA A 109 7.35 -9.93 -14.35
C ALA A 109 6.34 -9.59 -15.44
N LEU A 110 5.22 -8.95 -15.10
CA LEU A 110 4.22 -8.48 -16.08
C LEU A 110 4.79 -7.39 -17.00
N VAL A 111 5.59 -6.45 -16.47
CA VAL A 111 6.28 -5.43 -17.30
C VAL A 111 7.17 -6.13 -18.34
N GLN A 112 8.08 -7.01 -17.89
CA GLN A 112 9.03 -7.69 -18.78
C GLN A 112 8.34 -8.55 -19.83
N ALA A 113 7.32 -9.32 -19.45
CA ALA A 113 6.56 -10.14 -20.37
C ALA A 113 5.78 -9.29 -21.40
N GLY A 114 5.21 -8.17 -20.97
CA GLY A 114 4.47 -7.27 -21.85
C GLY A 114 5.37 -6.52 -22.84
N GLU A 115 6.55 -6.04 -22.38
CA GLU A 115 7.54 -5.38 -23.24
C GLU A 115 8.02 -6.31 -24.37
N GLY A 116 8.22 -7.60 -24.08
CA GLY A 116 8.62 -8.59 -25.08
C GLY A 116 7.58 -8.86 -26.17
N LEU A 117 6.30 -8.52 -25.92
CA LEU A 117 5.20 -8.71 -26.88
C LEU A 117 4.87 -7.46 -27.69
N GLY A 118 5.23 -6.27 -27.20
CA GLY A 118 4.85 -5.00 -27.83
C GLY A 118 3.33 -4.87 -28.00
N ASP A 119 2.88 -4.40 -29.16
CA ASP A 119 1.46 -4.19 -29.46
C ASP A 119 0.69 -5.48 -29.83
N ALA A 120 1.36 -6.62 -29.83
CA ALA A 120 0.70 -7.90 -30.07
C ALA A 120 -0.34 -8.20 -28.99
N PRO A 121 -1.42 -8.94 -29.36
CA PRO A 121 -2.39 -9.42 -28.38
C PRO A 121 -1.72 -10.22 -27.28
N ALA A 122 -2.07 -9.92 -26.03
CA ALA A 122 -1.53 -10.63 -24.88
C ALA A 122 -2.06 -12.08 -24.85
N PRO A 123 -1.18 -13.08 -24.65
CA PRO A 123 -1.62 -14.46 -24.53
C PRO A 123 -2.51 -14.63 -23.29
N PRO A 124 -3.45 -15.60 -23.30
CA PRO A 124 -4.39 -15.82 -22.20
C PRO A 124 -3.71 -16.03 -20.83
N SER A 125 -2.53 -16.65 -20.80
CA SER A 125 -1.74 -16.83 -19.59
C SER A 125 -1.30 -15.51 -18.98
N LEU A 126 -0.79 -14.57 -19.78
CA LEU A 126 -0.36 -13.26 -19.30
C LEU A 126 -1.53 -12.42 -18.81
N VAL A 127 -2.69 -12.51 -19.49
CA VAL A 127 -3.94 -11.86 -19.04
C VAL A 127 -4.39 -12.46 -17.70
N ALA A 128 -4.31 -13.78 -17.53
CA ALA A 128 -4.62 -14.45 -16.26
C ALA A 128 -3.68 -14.02 -15.14
N ASP A 129 -2.38 -13.89 -15.41
CA ASP A 129 -1.39 -13.41 -14.46
C ASP A 129 -1.68 -11.96 -14.03
N ALA A 130 -2.06 -11.07 -14.97
CA ALA A 130 -2.45 -9.70 -14.68
C ALA A 130 -3.72 -9.60 -13.82
N ARG A 131 -4.56 -10.63 -13.82
CA ARG A 131 -5.80 -10.75 -13.02
C ARG A 131 -5.63 -11.56 -11.74
N ALA A 132 -4.46 -12.13 -11.49
CA ALA A 132 -4.24 -13.08 -10.40
C ALA A 132 -4.54 -12.47 -9.00
N PRO A 133 -5.28 -13.17 -8.12
CA PRO A 133 -5.55 -12.71 -6.75
C PRO A 133 -4.27 -12.44 -5.95
N GLY A 134 -3.20 -13.18 -6.23
CA GLY A 134 -1.90 -13.00 -5.60
C GLY A 134 -1.18 -11.69 -5.96
N VAL A 135 -1.67 -10.91 -6.94
CA VAL A 135 -1.25 -9.53 -7.20
C VAL A 135 -2.15 -8.56 -6.43
N TRP A 136 -3.45 -8.75 -6.55
CA TRP A 136 -4.44 -7.75 -6.10
C TRP A 136 -4.78 -7.84 -4.62
N GLY A 137 -4.68 -9.01 -4.00
CA GLY A 137 -4.80 -9.16 -2.55
C GLY A 137 -3.79 -8.26 -1.81
N PRO A 138 -2.47 -8.46 -2.01
CA PRO A 138 -1.44 -7.62 -1.41
C PRO A 138 -1.56 -6.12 -1.72
N VAL A 139 -1.87 -5.77 -2.98
CA VAL A 139 -2.03 -4.36 -3.40
C VAL A 139 -3.15 -3.67 -2.62
N HIS A 140 -4.33 -4.28 -2.53
CA HIS A 140 -5.45 -3.69 -1.80
C HIS A 140 -5.25 -3.73 -0.28
N SER A 141 -4.52 -4.73 0.25
CA SER A 141 -4.16 -4.77 1.68
C SER A 141 -3.31 -3.57 2.09
N LEU A 142 -2.39 -3.10 1.23
CA LEU A 142 -1.61 -1.90 1.51
C LEU A 142 -2.48 -0.65 1.65
N VAL A 143 -3.49 -0.52 0.77
CA VAL A 143 -4.47 0.58 0.87
C VAL A 143 -5.23 0.47 2.19
N GLY A 144 -5.68 -0.74 2.53
CA GLY A 144 -6.36 -1.02 3.80
C GLY A 144 -5.49 -0.63 5.00
N VAL A 145 -4.22 -1.04 5.02
CA VAL A 145 -3.26 -0.65 6.08
C VAL A 145 -3.10 0.86 6.15
N GLY A 146 -2.95 1.55 5.01
CA GLY A 146 -2.86 3.01 4.98
C GLY A 146 -4.06 3.68 5.65
N VAL A 147 -5.27 3.22 5.36
CA VAL A 147 -6.51 3.68 6.01
C VAL A 147 -6.51 3.34 7.50
N GLY A 148 -6.10 2.12 7.88
CA GLY A 148 -5.98 1.69 9.27
C GLY A 148 -5.02 2.56 10.06
N LEU A 149 -3.85 2.90 9.49
CA LEU A 149 -2.87 3.80 10.11
C LEU A 149 -3.42 5.20 10.34
N VAL A 150 -4.14 5.76 9.36
CA VAL A 150 -4.83 7.05 9.54
C VAL A 150 -5.85 6.97 10.68
N ALA A 151 -6.64 5.88 10.74
CA ALA A 151 -7.60 5.68 11.81
C ALA A 151 -6.92 5.60 13.20
N LEU A 152 -5.76 4.89 13.31
CA LEU A 152 -4.98 4.86 14.56
C LEU A 152 -4.55 6.27 15.00
N MET A 153 -4.10 7.11 14.07
CA MET A 153 -3.64 8.46 14.39
C MET A 153 -4.79 9.40 14.81
N VAL A 154 -5.97 9.23 14.20
CA VAL A 154 -7.15 10.06 14.50
C VAL A 154 -7.82 9.65 15.81
N TYR A 155 -8.11 8.35 15.97
CA TYR A 155 -8.90 7.84 17.09
C TYR A 155 -8.06 7.47 18.30
N LYS A 156 -6.74 7.27 18.15
CA LYS A 156 -5.79 6.91 19.21
C LYS A 156 -6.29 5.76 20.10
N PRO A 157 -6.72 4.63 19.52
CA PRO A 157 -7.32 3.53 20.28
C PRO A 157 -6.30 2.83 21.17
N GLY A 158 -6.79 2.11 22.17
CA GLY A 158 -5.97 1.19 22.96
C GLY A 158 -5.51 -0.04 22.14
N TRP A 159 -4.72 -0.91 22.77
CA TRP A 159 -4.05 -2.05 22.12
C TRP A 159 -5.02 -2.96 21.34
N VAL A 160 -6.09 -3.41 21.97
CA VAL A 160 -7.02 -4.37 21.35
C VAL A 160 -7.74 -3.76 20.13
N ILE A 161 -8.33 -2.59 20.33
CA ILE A 161 -9.08 -1.92 19.25
C ILE A 161 -8.14 -1.52 18.12
N GLY A 162 -6.94 -1.00 18.44
CA GLY A 162 -5.96 -0.62 17.43
C GLY A 162 -5.46 -1.81 16.61
N ALA A 163 -5.19 -2.96 17.25
CA ALA A 163 -4.82 -4.18 16.56
C ALA A 163 -5.96 -4.69 15.66
N LEU A 164 -7.21 -4.65 16.15
CA LEU A 164 -8.39 -5.02 15.35
C LEU A 164 -8.56 -4.11 14.13
N VAL A 165 -8.37 -2.80 14.27
CA VAL A 165 -8.42 -1.86 13.14
C VAL A 165 -7.43 -2.27 12.06
N LEU A 166 -6.16 -2.55 12.41
CA LEU A 166 -5.15 -2.96 11.44
C LEU A 166 -5.48 -4.31 10.80
N LEU A 167 -5.93 -5.30 11.58
CA LEU A 167 -6.29 -6.62 11.06
C LEU A 167 -7.50 -6.55 10.12
N VAL A 168 -8.54 -5.80 10.49
CA VAL A 168 -9.75 -5.65 9.67
C VAL A 168 -9.45 -4.89 8.38
N THR A 169 -8.68 -3.82 8.45
CA THR A 169 -8.36 -3.04 7.25
C THR A 169 -7.39 -3.78 6.33
N PHE A 170 -6.39 -4.50 6.86
CA PHE A 170 -5.52 -5.39 6.09
C PHE A 170 -6.32 -6.52 5.43
N GLY A 171 -7.07 -7.29 6.23
CA GLY A 171 -7.85 -8.44 5.75
C GLY A 171 -8.97 -8.03 4.79
N GLY A 172 -9.67 -6.93 5.09
CA GLY A 172 -10.70 -6.36 4.21
C GLY A 172 -10.12 -5.94 2.86
N GLY A 173 -8.94 -5.31 2.85
CA GLY A 173 -8.20 -5.01 1.63
C GLY A 173 -7.84 -6.26 0.84
N TRP A 174 -7.32 -7.30 1.51
CA TRP A 174 -6.98 -8.57 0.86
C TRP A 174 -8.20 -9.22 0.20
N VAL A 175 -9.31 -9.33 0.92
CA VAL A 175 -10.56 -9.89 0.40
C VAL A 175 -11.07 -9.05 -0.78
N ALA A 176 -11.11 -7.72 -0.64
CA ALA A 176 -11.55 -6.83 -1.72
C ALA A 176 -10.69 -7.02 -2.99
N GLY A 177 -9.37 -7.06 -2.87
CA GLY A 177 -8.46 -7.30 -3.97
C GLY A 177 -8.66 -8.66 -4.63
N SER A 178 -8.86 -9.71 -3.84
CA SER A 178 -9.13 -11.05 -4.35
C SER A 178 -10.48 -11.14 -5.07
N MET A 179 -11.51 -10.47 -4.57
CA MET A 179 -12.83 -10.41 -5.22
C MET A 179 -12.79 -9.66 -6.55
N VAL A 180 -12.05 -8.53 -6.61
CA VAL A 180 -11.88 -7.77 -7.85
C VAL A 180 -11.13 -8.59 -8.90
N ALA A 181 -10.12 -9.36 -8.48
CA ALA A 181 -9.42 -10.30 -9.35
C ALA A 181 -10.35 -11.37 -9.92
N ALA A 182 -11.17 -12.00 -9.08
CA ALA A 182 -12.11 -13.05 -9.49
C ALA A 182 -13.18 -12.55 -10.47
N ARG A 183 -13.66 -11.31 -10.33
CA ARG A 183 -14.64 -10.71 -11.26
C ARG A 183 -14.05 -10.40 -12.64
N ALA A 184 -12.77 -10.05 -12.70
CA ALA A 184 -12.11 -9.77 -13.97
C ALA A 184 -11.81 -11.04 -14.80
N GLY A 185 -11.90 -12.22 -14.21
CA GLY A 185 -11.71 -13.51 -14.88
C GLY A 185 -12.99 -14.12 -15.48
N ARG A 186 -14.16 -13.49 -15.24
CA ARG A 186 -15.46 -13.87 -15.82
C ARG A 186 -15.78 -13.02 -17.04
#